data_3fd53d54cdbe60f16e54403f67cd8c7d
#
_entry.id   3fd53d54cdbe60f16e54403f67cd8c7d
#
_cell.length_a   1.000
_cell.length_b   1.000
_cell.length_c   1.000
_cell.angle_alpha   90.00
_cell.angle_beta   90.00
_cell.angle_gamma   90.00
#
_symmetry.space_group_name_H-M   'P 1'
#
loop_
_entity.id
_entity.type
_entity.pdbx_description
1 polymer ?
#
loop_
_entity_poly.entity_id
_entity_poly.type
_entity_poly.pdbx_seq_one_letter_code
_entity_poly.pdbx_strand_id
1 'polypeptide(L)'
;MALRKRGKWRYGDSQADIRAEIVRHSKENGYPAEHFADAVCSCGGRVFGLLLDDTAGVASRVCVACDAEAHPIGDSAEFMDEAEEEECACPCGEEAFEITVGVSLYDDSEDVRWLYVGCRCPACKLTAVYGDWKNEFNGYRELLARV
;
A
#
# COMPACT_ATOMS: atom_id res chain seq x y z
N MET A 1 -2.12 -9.02 18.03
CA MET A 1 -1.14 -8.57 17.04
C MET A 1 -0.28 -9.71 16.59
N ALA A 2 -0.30 -9.99 15.34
CA ALA A 2 0.15 -11.28 14.87
C ALA A 2 1.34 -11.25 13.90
N LEU A 3 2.07 -10.16 13.81
CA LEU A 3 3.28 -10.15 12.98
C LEU A 3 4.35 -11.07 13.59
N ARG A 4 4.76 -12.04 12.80
CA ARG A 4 5.79 -13.01 13.17
C ARG A 4 6.97 -12.84 12.23
N LYS A 5 8.17 -12.76 12.79
CA LYS A 5 9.40 -12.66 11.99
C LYS A 5 9.95 -14.03 11.69
N ARG A 6 10.27 -14.28 10.40
CA ARG A 6 11.00 -15.49 9.95
C ARG A 6 12.10 -15.05 8.99
N GLY A 7 13.34 -15.14 9.43
CA GLY A 7 14.46 -14.62 8.68
C GLY A 7 14.34 -13.10 8.51
N LYS A 8 14.40 -12.62 7.28
CA LYS A 8 14.24 -11.19 6.97
C LYS A 8 12.79 -10.77 6.75
N TRP A 9 11.86 -11.73 6.72
CA TRP A 9 10.45 -11.47 6.40
C TRP A 9 9.57 -11.50 7.65
N ARG A 10 8.43 -10.80 7.54
CA ARG A 10 7.40 -10.82 8.56
C ARG A 10 6.10 -11.33 7.98
N TYR A 11 5.31 -12.00 8.80
CA TYR A 11 4.07 -12.67 8.39
C TYR A 11 2.94 -12.24 9.32
N GLY A 12 1.79 -11.88 8.74
CA GLY A 12 0.63 -11.41 9.48
C GLY A 12 -0.58 -12.29 9.25
N ASP A 13 -1.52 -12.26 10.18
CA ASP A 13 -2.73 -13.08 10.12
C ASP A 13 -3.94 -12.35 9.50
N SER A 14 -3.86 -11.02 9.40
CA SER A 14 -4.98 -10.23 8.87
C SER A 14 -4.49 -8.96 8.20
N GLN A 15 -5.40 -8.29 7.49
CA GLN A 15 -5.12 -7.00 6.87
C GLN A 15 -4.68 -5.93 7.90
N ALA A 16 -5.20 -6.02 9.13
CA ALA A 16 -4.79 -5.11 10.20
C ALA A 16 -3.29 -5.19 10.50
N ASP A 17 -2.66 -6.33 10.27
CA ASP A 17 -1.22 -6.50 10.51
C ASP A 17 -0.36 -5.75 9.51
N ILE A 18 -0.91 -5.35 8.37
CA ILE A 18 -0.21 -4.54 7.38
C ILE A 18 0.15 -3.19 8.00
N ARG A 19 -0.74 -2.61 8.79
CA ARG A 19 -0.49 -1.33 9.47
C ARG A 19 0.72 -1.42 10.39
N ALA A 20 0.83 -2.52 11.12
CA ALA A 20 1.97 -2.73 12.01
C ALA A 20 3.28 -2.81 11.23
N GLU A 21 3.29 -3.46 10.08
CA GLU A 21 4.47 -3.52 9.24
C GLU A 21 4.82 -2.15 8.64
N ILE A 22 3.82 -1.39 8.22
CA ILE A 22 4.05 -0.02 7.73
C ILE A 22 4.65 0.85 8.84
N VAL A 23 4.12 0.74 10.06
CA VAL A 23 4.67 1.50 11.21
C VAL A 23 6.14 1.16 11.42
N ARG A 24 6.48 -0.12 11.45
CA ARG A 24 7.86 -0.57 11.63
C ARG A 24 8.78 -0.05 10.52
N HIS A 25 8.39 -0.27 9.27
CA HIS A 25 9.16 0.13 8.09
C HIS A 25 9.34 1.65 8.05
N SER A 26 8.26 2.40 8.31
CA SER A 26 8.29 3.86 8.23
C SER A 26 9.17 4.50 9.29
N LYS A 27 9.29 3.88 10.47
CA LYS A 27 10.22 4.35 11.51
C LYS A 27 11.66 4.20 11.06
N GLU A 28 11.99 3.10 10.40
CA GLU A 28 13.33 2.88 9.85
C GLU A 28 13.63 3.85 8.70
N ASN A 29 12.60 4.23 7.94
CA ASN A 29 12.73 5.17 6.84
C ASN A 29 12.90 6.63 7.30
N GLY A 30 12.55 6.92 8.56
CA GLY A 30 12.67 8.27 9.12
C GLY A 30 11.43 9.15 8.92
N TYR A 31 10.38 8.63 8.29
CA TYR A 31 9.11 9.33 8.08
C TYR A 31 7.97 8.46 8.60
N PRO A 32 7.74 8.45 9.93
CA PRO A 32 6.76 7.55 10.54
C PRO A 32 5.34 7.76 9.99
N ALA A 33 4.69 6.68 9.60
CA ALA A 33 3.32 6.72 9.14
C ALA A 33 2.37 6.99 10.31
N GLU A 34 1.40 7.87 10.08
CA GLU A 34 0.49 8.35 11.12
C GLU A 34 -0.98 8.01 10.83
N HIS A 35 -1.33 7.85 9.56
CA HIS A 35 -2.70 7.57 9.14
C HIS A 35 -2.71 6.48 8.07
N PHE A 36 -3.80 5.70 8.03
CA PHE A 36 -3.87 4.51 7.19
C PHE A 36 -5.26 4.36 6.56
N ALA A 37 -5.32 3.68 5.42
CA ALA A 37 -6.57 3.23 4.84
C ALA A 37 -6.38 1.85 4.23
N ASP A 38 -7.33 0.96 4.47
CA ASP A 38 -7.35 -0.36 3.86
C ASP A 38 -8.03 -0.27 2.49
N ALA A 39 -7.46 -0.92 1.48
CA ALA A 39 -8.08 -0.96 0.16
C ALA A 39 -9.28 -1.91 0.20
N VAL A 40 -10.42 -1.41 -0.24
CA VAL A 40 -11.67 -2.18 -0.36
C VAL A 40 -12.35 -1.77 -1.66
N CYS A 41 -12.63 -2.76 -2.50
CA CYS A 41 -13.34 -2.50 -3.75
C CYS A 41 -14.80 -2.14 -3.49
N SER A 42 -15.43 -1.40 -4.40
CA SER A 42 -16.85 -1.10 -4.33
C SER A 42 -17.72 -2.36 -4.29
N CYS A 43 -17.23 -3.49 -4.80
CA CYS A 43 -17.91 -4.78 -4.71
C CYS A 43 -17.76 -5.46 -3.34
N GLY A 44 -16.97 -4.87 -2.43
CA GLY A 44 -16.66 -5.43 -1.11
C GLY A 44 -15.40 -6.29 -1.09
N GLY A 45 -14.76 -6.53 -2.23
CA GLY A 45 -13.53 -7.34 -2.31
C GLY A 45 -12.35 -6.65 -1.64
N ARG A 46 -11.47 -7.44 -1.05
CA ARG A 46 -10.29 -6.95 -0.33
C ARG A 46 -8.98 -7.54 -0.84
N VAL A 47 -9.02 -8.29 -1.94
CA VAL A 47 -7.83 -8.91 -2.55
C VAL A 47 -7.65 -8.34 -3.94
N PHE A 48 -6.44 -7.90 -4.24
CA PHE A 48 -6.14 -7.15 -5.47
C PHE A 48 -4.82 -7.58 -6.08
N GLY A 49 -4.74 -7.55 -7.41
CA GLY A 49 -3.47 -7.42 -8.08
C GLY A 49 -2.90 -6.05 -7.82
N LEU A 50 -1.59 -5.94 -7.67
CA LEU A 50 -0.91 -4.66 -7.44
C LEU A 50 0.01 -4.34 -8.60
N LEU A 51 -0.12 -3.13 -9.13
CA LEU A 51 0.74 -2.57 -10.15
C LEU A 51 1.50 -1.40 -9.53
N LEU A 52 2.79 -1.32 -9.77
CA LEU A 52 3.64 -0.38 -9.05
C LEU A 52 4.76 0.17 -9.93
N ASP A 53 4.98 1.48 -9.84
CA ASP A 53 6.19 2.13 -10.31
C ASP A 53 6.66 3.10 -9.21
N ASP A 54 7.62 2.66 -8.41
CA ASP A 54 8.10 3.45 -7.27
C ASP A 54 8.97 4.64 -7.70
N THR A 55 9.53 4.61 -8.90
CA THR A 55 10.30 5.72 -9.43
C THR A 55 9.38 6.90 -9.81
N ALA A 56 8.26 6.59 -10.45
CA ALA A 56 7.26 7.60 -10.81
C ALA A 56 6.34 7.95 -9.62
N GLY A 57 6.32 7.13 -8.58
CA GLY A 57 5.44 7.32 -7.44
C GLY A 57 3.98 6.98 -7.76
N VAL A 58 3.75 5.83 -8.38
CA VAL A 58 2.44 5.40 -8.87
C VAL A 58 2.13 3.99 -8.40
N ALA A 59 0.91 3.76 -7.96
CA ALA A 59 0.39 2.43 -7.67
C ALA A 59 -1.06 2.33 -8.12
N SER A 60 -1.44 1.13 -8.59
CA SER A 60 -2.81 0.82 -8.96
C SER A 60 -3.18 -0.57 -8.45
N ARG A 61 -4.46 -0.77 -8.16
CA ARG A 61 -4.99 -2.06 -7.71
C ARG A 61 -6.07 -2.57 -8.65
N VAL A 62 -6.11 -3.88 -8.84
CA VAL A 62 -7.13 -4.53 -9.68
C VAL A 62 -7.83 -5.58 -8.83
N CYS A 63 -9.13 -5.41 -8.59
CA CYS A 63 -9.90 -6.36 -7.79
C CYS A 63 -9.97 -7.72 -8.46
N VAL A 64 -9.68 -8.79 -7.71
CA VAL A 64 -9.76 -10.16 -8.25
C VAL A 64 -11.17 -10.74 -8.22
N ALA A 65 -12.10 -10.09 -7.52
CA ALA A 65 -13.46 -10.59 -7.33
C ALA A 65 -14.46 -10.05 -8.34
N CYS A 66 -14.16 -8.94 -9.00
CA CYS A 66 -15.06 -8.32 -9.97
C CYS A 66 -14.28 -7.84 -11.21
N ASP A 67 -14.99 -7.40 -12.25
CA ASP A 67 -14.38 -6.95 -13.49
C ASP A 67 -14.11 -5.44 -13.52
N ALA A 68 -13.92 -4.82 -12.35
CA ALA A 68 -13.63 -3.40 -12.30
C ALA A 68 -12.26 -3.11 -12.92
N GLU A 69 -12.15 -1.95 -13.54
CA GLU A 69 -10.87 -1.48 -14.07
C GLU A 69 -9.86 -1.20 -12.96
N ALA A 70 -8.60 -1.12 -13.33
CA ALA A 70 -7.55 -0.77 -12.40
C ALA A 70 -7.87 0.57 -11.74
N HIS A 71 -7.72 0.62 -10.41
CA HIS A 71 -7.97 1.81 -9.62
C HIS A 71 -6.63 2.45 -9.21
N PRO A 72 -6.34 3.67 -9.69
CA PRO A 72 -5.13 4.38 -9.24
C PRO A 72 -5.26 4.72 -7.75
N ILE A 73 -4.23 4.36 -6.97
CA ILE A 73 -4.22 4.58 -5.53
C ILE A 73 -3.80 6.02 -5.23
N GLY A 74 -4.60 6.73 -4.44
CA GLY A 74 -4.29 8.08 -4.00
C GLY A 74 -4.26 9.07 -5.17
N ASP A 75 -3.13 9.73 -5.36
CA ASP A 75 -2.92 10.68 -6.44
C ASP A 75 -2.21 10.09 -7.66
N SER A 76 -2.11 8.77 -7.74
CA SER A 76 -1.38 8.09 -8.82
C SER A 76 -1.88 8.44 -10.20
N ALA A 77 -3.19 8.71 -10.36
CA ALA A 77 -3.77 9.07 -11.66
C ALA A 77 -3.11 10.32 -12.27
N GLU A 78 -2.60 11.21 -11.46
CA GLU A 78 -1.98 12.46 -11.91
C GLU A 78 -0.60 12.24 -12.54
N PHE A 79 0.02 11.08 -12.28
CA PHE A 79 1.37 10.76 -12.74
C PHE A 79 1.41 9.56 -13.68
N MET A 80 0.26 9.08 -14.10
CA MET A 80 0.16 7.83 -14.85
C MET A 80 0.82 7.89 -16.22
N ASP A 81 0.82 9.06 -16.86
CA ASP A 81 1.40 9.24 -18.20
C ASP A 81 2.90 8.98 -18.25
N GLU A 82 3.59 9.16 -17.13
CA GLU A 82 5.04 8.97 -17.04
C GLU A 82 5.41 7.62 -16.42
N ALA A 83 4.40 6.85 -15.98
CA ALA A 83 4.63 5.63 -15.23
C ALA A 83 4.77 4.41 -16.14
N GLU A 84 5.66 3.51 -15.74
CA GLU A 84 5.77 2.17 -16.30
C GLU A 84 5.49 1.18 -15.15
N GLU A 85 4.21 0.97 -14.86
CA GLU A 85 3.80 0.07 -13.78
C GLU A 85 4.12 -1.38 -14.10
N GLU A 86 4.64 -2.10 -13.10
CA GLU A 86 4.91 -3.53 -13.18
C GLU A 86 4.03 -4.28 -12.19
N GLU A 87 3.59 -5.47 -12.58
CA GLU A 87 2.83 -6.33 -11.70
C GLU A 87 3.72 -6.87 -10.59
N CYS A 88 3.19 -6.84 -9.35
CA CYS A 88 3.89 -7.36 -8.19
C CYS A 88 3.50 -8.81 -7.93
N ALA A 89 4.46 -9.59 -7.45
CA ALA A 89 4.22 -10.97 -7.04
C ALA A 89 4.90 -11.24 -5.70
N CYS A 90 4.29 -12.09 -4.90
CA CYS A 90 4.88 -12.58 -3.67
C CYS A 90 5.97 -13.62 -3.99
N PRO A 91 7.04 -13.72 -3.17
CA PRO A 91 8.03 -14.78 -3.35
C PRO A 91 7.45 -16.19 -3.38
N CYS A 92 6.26 -16.41 -2.81
CA CYS A 92 5.57 -17.71 -2.87
C CYS A 92 4.89 -17.98 -4.22
N GLY A 93 4.84 -16.98 -5.12
CA GLY A 93 4.21 -17.08 -6.44
C GLY A 93 2.83 -16.47 -6.53
N GLU A 94 2.21 -16.08 -5.42
CA GLU A 94 0.90 -15.43 -5.44
C GLU A 94 0.99 -14.02 -6.02
N GLU A 95 0.02 -13.65 -6.83
CA GLU A 95 -0.01 -12.35 -7.50
C GLU A 95 -1.16 -11.45 -7.02
N ALA A 96 -1.82 -11.82 -5.93
CA ALA A 96 -2.93 -11.06 -5.36
C ALA A 96 -2.70 -10.82 -3.88
N PHE A 97 -3.09 -9.64 -3.40
CA PHE A 97 -2.75 -9.16 -2.07
C PHE A 97 -3.91 -8.42 -1.41
N GLU A 98 -3.93 -8.45 -0.07
CA GLU A 98 -4.61 -7.42 0.71
C GLU A 98 -3.69 -6.21 0.75
N ILE A 99 -4.23 -5.00 0.65
CA ILE A 99 -3.47 -3.76 0.52
C ILE A 99 -3.91 -2.74 1.57
N THR A 100 -2.94 -2.12 2.22
CA THR A 100 -3.16 -0.97 3.11
C THR A 100 -2.16 0.11 2.75
N VAL A 101 -2.63 1.35 2.70
CA VAL A 101 -1.78 2.51 2.45
C VAL A 101 -1.60 3.29 3.74
N GLY A 102 -0.37 3.70 4.03
CA GLY A 102 -0.05 4.56 5.16
C GLY A 102 0.62 5.83 4.68
N VAL A 103 0.44 6.91 5.42
CA VAL A 103 1.05 8.21 5.08
C VAL A 103 1.73 8.84 6.28
N SER A 104 2.85 9.49 6.02
CA SER A 104 3.54 10.38 6.95
C SER A 104 3.22 11.82 6.57
N LEU A 105 3.05 12.68 7.56
CA LEU A 105 2.69 14.08 7.34
C LEU A 105 3.85 15.00 7.66
N TYR A 106 3.82 16.22 7.11
CA TYR A 106 4.71 17.27 7.55
C TYR A 106 4.33 17.68 8.98
N ASP A 107 5.32 18.18 9.73
CA ASP A 107 5.13 18.58 11.12
C ASP A 107 4.04 19.65 11.24
N ASP A 108 3.14 19.49 12.20
CA ASP A 108 2.02 20.41 12.47
C ASP A 108 1.13 20.66 11.23
N SER A 109 0.99 19.66 10.37
CA SER A 109 0.25 19.77 9.11
C SER A 109 -0.62 18.56 8.88
N GLU A 110 -1.63 18.70 8.03
CA GLU A 110 -2.42 17.58 7.50
C GLU A 110 -1.94 17.18 6.10
N ASP A 111 -0.86 17.78 5.61
CA ASP A 111 -0.35 17.50 4.28
C ASP A 111 0.63 16.32 4.30
N VAL A 112 0.47 15.45 3.30
CA VAL A 112 1.27 14.24 3.16
C VAL A 112 2.67 14.57 2.65
N ARG A 113 3.70 13.91 3.24
CA ARG A 113 5.06 14.02 2.73
C ARG A 113 5.66 12.68 2.29
N TRP A 114 5.09 11.56 2.71
CA TRP A 114 5.57 10.22 2.32
C TRP A 114 4.41 9.23 2.31
N LEU A 115 4.43 8.32 1.33
CA LEU A 115 3.36 7.34 1.16
C LEU A 115 3.97 5.94 1.15
N TYR A 116 3.29 5.00 1.84
CA TYR A 116 3.68 3.60 1.94
C TYR A 116 2.56 2.71 1.43
N VAL A 117 2.91 1.74 0.56
CA VAL A 117 1.97 0.72 0.09
C VAL A 117 2.37 -0.60 0.74
N GLY A 118 1.56 -1.06 1.68
CA GLY A 118 1.78 -2.32 2.38
C GLY A 118 0.85 -3.40 1.85
N CYS A 119 1.35 -4.63 1.83
CA CYS A 119 0.61 -5.78 1.30
C CYS A 119 0.75 -6.98 2.21
N ARG A 120 -0.31 -7.80 2.23
CA ARG A 120 -0.28 -9.12 2.85
C ARG A 120 -0.70 -10.16 1.82
N CYS A 121 0.12 -11.20 1.65
CA CYS A 121 -0.23 -12.32 0.79
C CYS A 121 -1.23 -13.23 1.49
N PRO A 122 -2.44 -13.45 0.95
CA PRO A 122 -3.41 -14.32 1.59
C PRO A 122 -3.01 -15.79 1.55
N ALA A 123 -2.10 -16.18 0.64
CA ALA A 123 -1.67 -17.56 0.52
C ALA A 123 -0.62 -17.95 1.56
N CYS A 124 0.47 -17.17 1.69
CA CYS A 124 1.58 -17.50 2.61
C CYS A 124 1.66 -16.59 3.83
N LYS A 125 0.83 -15.53 3.89
CA LYS A 125 0.77 -14.54 4.97
C LYS A 125 1.95 -13.57 5.05
N LEU A 126 2.85 -13.57 4.06
CA LEU A 126 3.94 -12.59 4.01
C LEU A 126 3.35 -11.18 4.01
N THR A 127 3.84 -10.34 4.91
CA THR A 127 3.37 -8.97 5.09
C THR A 127 4.57 -8.04 4.96
N ALA A 128 4.51 -7.11 4.02
CA ALA A 128 5.63 -6.24 3.73
C ALA A 128 5.18 -4.92 3.09
N VAL A 129 6.04 -3.91 3.17
CA VAL A 129 5.88 -2.69 2.37
C VAL A 129 6.46 -2.98 0.99
N TYR A 130 5.62 -2.93 -0.03
CA TYR A 130 6.03 -3.23 -1.41
C TYR A 130 6.55 -2.02 -2.15
N GLY A 131 6.10 -0.82 -1.76
CA GLY A 131 6.61 0.40 -2.33
C GLY A 131 6.40 1.56 -1.38
N ASP A 132 7.29 2.53 -1.46
CA ASP A 132 7.15 3.79 -0.74
C ASP A 132 7.87 4.88 -1.51
N TRP A 133 7.39 6.11 -1.37
CA TRP A 133 8.00 7.25 -2.05
C TRP A 133 7.59 8.55 -1.40
N LYS A 134 8.38 9.58 -1.69
CA LYS A 134 8.02 10.94 -1.31
C LYS A 134 6.74 11.31 -2.07
N ASN A 135 5.77 11.83 -1.32
CA ASN A 135 4.48 12.24 -1.88
C ASN A 135 4.10 13.56 -1.24
N GLU A 136 3.77 14.55 -2.05
CA GLU A 136 3.32 15.84 -1.56
C GLU A 136 1.86 16.05 -1.97
N PHE A 137 0.97 15.88 -1.02
CA PHE A 137 -0.46 15.99 -1.26
C PHE A 137 -1.12 16.79 -0.13
N ASN A 138 -1.94 17.75 -0.49
CA ASN A 138 -2.61 18.61 0.47
C ASN A 138 -3.84 17.91 1.06
N GLY A 139 -3.75 17.53 2.33
CA GLY A 139 -4.86 16.89 3.05
C GLY A 139 -4.86 15.38 2.94
N TYR A 140 -4.35 14.71 3.97
CA TYR A 140 -4.23 13.24 3.98
C TYR A 140 -5.58 12.52 3.86
N ARG A 141 -6.67 13.13 4.37
CA ARG A 141 -8.00 12.50 4.35
C ARG A 141 -8.49 12.28 2.93
N GLU A 142 -8.28 13.27 2.07
CA GLU A 142 -8.68 13.18 0.67
C GLU A 142 -7.83 12.15 -0.09
N LEU A 143 -6.53 12.09 0.19
CA LEU A 143 -5.65 11.10 -0.41
C LEU A 143 -6.06 9.68 -0.02
N LEU A 144 -6.28 9.45 1.27
CA LEU A 144 -6.67 8.13 1.79
C LEU A 144 -8.07 7.70 1.33
N ALA A 145 -8.94 8.65 1.02
CA ALA A 145 -10.26 8.33 0.46
C ALA A 145 -10.17 7.72 -0.95
N ARG A 146 -9.02 7.82 -1.60
CA ARG A 146 -8.79 7.30 -2.95
C ARG A 146 -8.00 5.99 -2.95
N VAL A 147 -7.85 5.36 -1.84
CA VAL A 147 -7.15 4.07 -1.69
C VAL A 147 -8.03 2.82 -2.07
#